data_27a054711b0ed42c6b2241ec29b70213
#
_entry.id   27a054711b0ed42c6b2241ec29b70213
#
_cell.length_a   1.000
_cell.length_b   1.000
_cell.length_c   1.000
_cell.angle_alpha   90.00
_cell.angle_beta   90.00
_cell.angle_gamma   90.00
#
_symmetry.space_group_name_H-M   'P 1'
#
loop_
_entity.id
_entity.type
_entity.pdbx_description
1 polymer ?
#
loop_
_entity_poly.entity_id
_entity_poly.type
_entity_poly.pdbx_seq_one_letter_code
_entity_poly.pdbx_strand_id
1 'polypeptide(L)'
;MKSLIVKRSIVIDGHKTSVSLEDVFWNALRDIAHARGESLTQLVTSIDASRQFANLSSAVRVFVVRFYMEQSASQREMFEQRAIAVQ
;
A
#
# COMPACT_ATOMS: atom_id res chain seq x y z
N MET A 1 -3.17 3.41 22.53
CA MET A 1 -2.15 2.42 22.17
C MET A 1 -1.16 3.05 21.20
N LYS A 2 0.12 2.93 21.49
CA LYS A 2 1.15 3.53 20.63
C LYS A 2 1.54 2.56 19.54
N SER A 3 1.48 3.03 18.30
CA SER A 3 1.97 2.27 17.17
C SER A 3 3.46 2.56 16.99
N LEU A 4 4.29 1.55 17.15
CA LEU A 4 5.73 1.70 17.00
C LEU A 4 6.12 1.55 15.53
N ILE A 5 7.10 2.35 15.13
CA ILE A 5 7.72 2.21 13.81
C ILE A 5 8.74 1.09 13.89
N VAL A 6 8.59 0.08 13.05
CA VAL A 6 9.48 -1.06 13.00
C VAL A 6 10.29 -1.01 11.71
N LYS A 7 11.60 -1.13 11.85
CA LYS A 7 12.53 -1.18 10.72
C LYS A 7 12.68 -2.63 10.26
N ARG A 8 12.37 -2.88 8.99
CA ARG A 8 12.50 -4.21 8.39
C ARG A 8 13.35 -4.14 7.14
N SER A 9 14.11 -5.20 6.88
CA SER A 9 14.96 -5.29 5.71
C SER A 9 14.24 -6.05 4.60
N ILE A 10 14.32 -5.51 3.39
CA ILE A 10 13.78 -6.12 2.18
C ILE A 10 14.88 -6.11 1.13
N VAL A 11 14.99 -7.19 0.35
CA VAL A 11 15.96 -7.25 -0.75
C VAL A 11 15.27 -6.79 -2.03
N ILE A 12 15.80 -5.72 -2.63
CA ILE A 12 15.30 -5.17 -3.89
C ILE A 12 16.47 -5.17 -4.88
N ASP A 13 16.29 -5.88 -5.99
CA ASP A 13 17.30 -6.01 -7.05
C ASP A 13 18.68 -6.42 -6.51
N GLY A 14 18.68 -7.36 -5.56
CA GLY A 14 19.90 -7.86 -4.95
C GLY A 14 20.47 -6.96 -3.85
N HIS A 15 19.87 -5.83 -3.57
CA HIS A 15 20.33 -4.88 -2.56
C HIS A 15 19.42 -4.92 -1.33
N LYS A 16 20.03 -4.98 -0.16
CA LYS A 16 19.30 -4.94 1.10
C LYS A 16 18.87 -3.52 1.39
N THR A 17 17.57 -3.31 1.51
CA THR A 17 16.97 -1.99 1.74
C THR A 17 16.15 -2.04 3.02
N SER A 18 16.23 -0.98 3.81
CA SER A 18 15.44 -0.86 5.05
C SER A 18 14.17 -0.06 4.80
N VAL A 19 13.07 -0.57 5.32
CA VAL A 19 11.77 0.13 5.30
C VAL A 19 11.27 0.21 6.73
N SER A 20 10.98 1.41 7.19
CA SER A 20 10.50 1.68 8.55
C SER A 20 9.05 2.08 8.51
N LEU A 21 8.18 1.25 9.06
CA LEU A 21 6.74 1.45 9.02
C LEU A 21 6.09 1.05 10.34
N GLU A 22 5.01 1.71 10.64
CA GLU A 22 4.08 1.27 11.68
C GLU A 22 3.43 -0.05 11.26
N ASP A 23 3.05 -0.87 12.22
CA ASP A 23 2.46 -2.18 11.94
C ASP A 23 1.20 -2.08 11.09
N VAL A 24 0.40 -1.04 11.26
CA VAL A 24 -0.81 -0.85 10.47
C VAL A 24 -0.49 -0.73 8.98
N PHE A 25 0.61 -0.06 8.63
CA PHE A 25 1.03 0.05 7.24
C PHE A 25 1.62 -1.27 6.71
N TRP A 26 2.35 -2.01 7.54
CA TRP A 26 2.86 -3.32 7.14
C TRP A 26 1.74 -4.30 6.85
N ASN A 27 0.75 -4.35 7.73
CA ASN A 27 -0.39 -5.24 7.56
C ASN A 27 -1.20 -4.85 6.30
N ALA A 28 -1.41 -3.56 6.10
CA ALA A 28 -2.10 -3.06 4.90
C ALA A 28 -1.33 -3.43 3.63
N LEU A 29 -0.01 -3.28 3.64
CA LEU A 29 0.84 -3.61 2.49
C LEU A 29 0.77 -5.10 2.15
N ARG A 30 0.78 -5.97 3.16
CA ARG A 30 0.62 -7.41 2.96
C ARG A 30 -0.74 -7.76 2.37
N ASP A 31 -1.78 -7.13 2.87
CA ASP A 31 -3.14 -7.35 2.38
C ASP A 31 -3.27 -6.94 0.91
N ILE A 32 -2.68 -5.79 0.55
CA ILE A 32 -2.67 -5.32 -0.83
C ILE A 32 -1.90 -6.30 -1.74
N ALA A 33 -0.72 -6.74 -1.31
CA ALA A 33 0.07 -7.71 -2.08
C ALA A 33 -0.71 -9.00 -2.30
N HIS A 34 -1.34 -9.51 -1.25
CA HIS A 34 -2.15 -10.71 -1.34
C HIS A 34 -3.31 -10.53 -2.31
N ALA A 35 -4.02 -9.42 -2.23
CA ALA A 35 -5.15 -9.12 -3.11
C ALA A 35 -4.73 -9.03 -4.58
N ARG A 36 -3.50 -8.60 -4.85
CA ARG A 36 -2.96 -8.46 -6.20
C ARG A 36 -2.25 -9.71 -6.71
N GLY A 37 -2.15 -10.75 -5.88
CA GLY A 37 -1.43 -11.97 -6.23
C GLY A 37 0.07 -11.78 -6.32
N GLU A 38 0.61 -10.81 -5.59
CA GLU A 38 2.03 -10.48 -5.59
C GLU A 38 2.66 -10.85 -4.25
N SER A 39 3.99 -11.09 -4.26
CA SER A 39 4.74 -11.16 -3.01
C SER A 39 4.93 -9.74 -2.46
N LEU A 40 5.20 -9.66 -1.17
CA LEU A 40 5.51 -8.37 -0.53
C LEU A 40 6.71 -7.69 -1.20
N THR A 41 7.75 -8.48 -1.50
CA THR A 41 8.95 -7.98 -2.18
C THR A 41 8.64 -7.43 -3.56
N GLN A 42 7.80 -8.13 -4.33
CA GLN A 42 7.38 -7.65 -5.66
C GLN A 42 6.67 -6.32 -5.57
N LEU A 43 5.74 -6.19 -4.63
CA LEU A 43 4.99 -4.96 -4.44
C LEU A 43 5.90 -3.80 -4.04
N VAL A 44 6.79 -4.01 -3.07
CA VAL A 44 7.72 -2.97 -2.63
C VAL A 44 8.69 -2.59 -3.74
N THR A 45 9.17 -3.55 -4.53
CA THR A 45 10.02 -3.28 -5.68
C THR A 45 9.31 -2.37 -6.68
N SER A 46 8.05 -2.63 -6.96
CA SER A 46 7.23 -1.82 -7.85
C SER A 46 7.06 -0.39 -7.32
N ILE A 47 6.81 -0.25 -6.02
CA ILE A 47 6.69 1.07 -5.38
C ILE A 47 8.01 1.82 -5.47
N ASP A 48 9.13 1.15 -5.21
CA ASP A 48 10.45 1.75 -5.28
C ASP A 48 10.77 2.26 -6.69
N ALA A 49 10.45 1.48 -7.70
CA ALA A 49 10.71 1.84 -9.10
C ALA A 49 9.92 3.07 -9.55
N SER A 50 8.74 3.28 -9.01
CA SER A 50 7.85 4.38 -9.41
C SER A 50 7.83 5.54 -8.42
N ARG A 51 8.62 5.48 -7.34
CA ARG A 51 8.56 6.51 -6.31
C ARG A 51 9.05 7.87 -6.79
N GLN A 52 8.34 8.89 -6.34
CA GLN A 52 8.69 10.28 -6.57
C GLN A 52 9.21 10.95 -5.30
N PHE A 53 9.32 10.18 -4.21
CA PHE A 53 9.74 10.66 -2.90
C PHE A 53 11.16 10.18 -2.61
N ALA A 54 11.89 10.97 -1.82
CA ALA A 54 13.27 10.65 -1.48
C ALA A 54 13.40 9.36 -0.66
N ASN A 55 12.33 8.96 0.04
CA ASN A 55 12.38 7.92 1.05
C ASN A 55 11.31 6.86 0.75
N LEU A 56 11.77 5.62 0.73
CA LEU A 56 10.91 4.47 0.40
C LEU A 56 9.79 4.29 1.41
N SER A 57 10.05 4.50 2.70
CA SER A 57 9.03 4.37 3.74
C SER A 57 7.86 5.33 3.49
N SER A 58 8.15 6.57 3.11
CA SER A 58 7.13 7.56 2.75
C SER A 58 6.37 7.15 1.50
N ALA A 59 7.08 6.62 0.49
CA ALA A 59 6.46 6.15 -0.74
C ALA A 59 5.48 5.01 -0.47
N VAL A 60 5.84 4.10 0.42
CA VAL A 60 4.98 2.98 0.81
C VAL A 60 3.72 3.49 1.52
N ARG A 61 3.87 4.43 2.46
CA ARG A 61 2.71 5.01 3.17
C ARG A 61 1.74 5.67 2.20
N VAL A 62 2.27 6.47 1.29
CA VAL A 62 1.44 7.15 0.29
C VAL A 62 0.73 6.13 -0.61
N PHE A 63 1.44 5.09 -1.03
CA PHE A 63 0.85 4.03 -1.86
C PHE A 63 -0.33 3.36 -1.14
N VAL A 64 -0.15 3.00 0.12
CA VAL A 64 -1.19 2.34 0.91
C VAL A 64 -2.43 3.24 1.02
N VAL A 65 -2.23 4.51 1.37
CA VAL A 65 -3.34 5.44 1.52
C VAL A 65 -4.08 5.63 0.18
N ARG A 66 -3.35 5.82 -0.91
CA ARG A 66 -3.96 5.98 -2.23
C ARG A 66 -4.73 4.75 -2.67
N PHE A 67 -4.19 3.57 -2.40
CA PHE A 67 -4.87 2.31 -2.74
C PHE A 67 -6.25 2.25 -2.09
N TYR A 68 -6.32 2.53 -0.80
CA TYR A 68 -7.59 2.47 -0.07
C TYR A 68 -8.53 3.63 -0.43
N MET A 69 -7.99 4.80 -0.73
CA MET A 69 -8.80 5.92 -1.20
C MET A 69 -9.47 5.63 -2.54
N GLU A 70 -8.73 5.05 -3.47
CA GLU A 70 -9.26 4.66 -4.77
C GLU A 70 -10.31 3.57 -4.64
N GLN A 71 -10.09 2.61 -3.75
CA GLN A 71 -11.04 1.56 -3.47
C GLN A 71 -12.34 2.13 -2.89
N SER A 72 -12.24 3.05 -1.94
CA SER A 72 -13.40 3.72 -1.36
C SER A 72 -14.18 4.52 -2.39
N ALA A 73 -13.49 5.22 -3.28
CA ALA A 73 -14.11 5.98 -4.36
C ALA A 73 -14.88 5.06 -5.30
N SER A 74 -14.29 3.93 -5.69
CA SER A 74 -14.95 2.93 -6.54
C SER A 74 -16.20 2.36 -5.88
N GLN A 75 -16.12 2.03 -4.61
CA GLN A 75 -17.26 1.52 -3.85
C GLN A 75 -18.37 2.55 -3.76
N ARG A 76 -18.02 3.81 -3.55
CA ARG A 76 -18.97 4.91 -3.48
C ARG A 76 -19.70 5.11 -4.81
N GLU A 77 -18.97 5.07 -5.91
CA GLU A 77 -19.55 5.18 -7.24
C GLU A 77 -20.51 4.04 -7.54
N MET A 78 -20.15 2.82 -7.21
CA MET A 78 -21.01 1.65 -7.38
C MET A 78 -22.30 1.79 -6.56
N PHE A 79 -22.19 2.27 -5.35
CA PHE A 79 -23.33 2.49 -4.48
C PHE A 79 -24.27 3.56 -5.05
N GLU A 80 -23.73 4.67 -5.54
CA GLU A 80 -24.51 5.75 -6.14
C GLU A 80 -25.23 5.27 -7.40
N GLN A 81 -24.57 4.49 -8.24
CA GLN A 81 -25.18 3.92 -9.44
C GLN A 81 -26.34 2.99 -9.10
N ARG A 82 -26.18 2.17 -8.07
CA ARG A 82 -27.27 1.29 -7.60
C ARG A 82 -28.46 2.09 -7.12
N ALA A 83 -28.22 3.15 -6.37
CA ALA A 83 -29.28 4.01 -5.86
C ALA A 83 -30.06 4.66 -7.01
N ILE A 84 -29.39 5.08 -8.05
CA ILE A 84 -30.01 5.65 -9.24
C ILE A 84 -30.83 4.60 -9.99
N ALA A 85 -30.29 3.39 -10.14
CA ALA A 85 -30.92 2.32 -10.90
C ALA A 85 -32.21 1.83 -10.23
N VAL A 86 -32.34 1.93 -8.92
CA VAL A 86 -33.51 1.50 -8.18
C VAL A 86 -34.65 2.50 -8.28
N GLN A 87 -34.39 3.72 -8.62
CA GLN A 87 -35.41 4.74 -8.82
C GLN A 87 -36.10 4.55 -10.17
#